data_b324af791cd1601bdc5f62188ffc2363
#
_entry.id   b324af791cd1601bdc5f62188ffc2363
#
_cell.length_a   1.000
_cell.length_b   1.000
_cell.length_c   1.000
_cell.angle_alpha   90.00
_cell.angle_beta   90.00
_cell.angle_gamma   90.00
#
_symmetry.space_group_name_H-M   'P 1'
#
loop_
_entity.id
_entity.type
_entity.pdbx_description
1 polymer ?
#
loop_
_entity_poly.entity_id
_entity_poly.type
_entity_poly.pdbx_seq_one_letter_code
_entity_poly.pdbx_strand_id
1 'polypeptide(L)'
;MNKDNTALLASVFAKAEVEKKMTRGNAGIVIYARDIKRFYMCKRGDDLGWYSPAGHPDKNDKDGKATAIRECAEESGYVFAEDEVKFLGNILCFAKGRYHESAIFAAELNSEAARSRRRCNTDGEMNAWQWVSVEEMLEMDVFAPTLIAINLFLEKCEL
;
A
#
# COMPACT_ATOMS: atom_id res chain seq x y z
N MET A 1 18.18 3.01 13.57
CA MET A 1 18.00 3.35 12.15
C MET A 1 19.28 4.02 11.65
N ASN A 2 19.93 3.44 10.64
CA ASN A 2 21.23 3.95 10.17
C ASN A 2 20.98 5.23 9.36
N LYS A 3 21.70 6.33 9.66
CA LYS A 3 21.52 7.65 9.03
C LYS A 3 21.66 7.62 7.50
N ASP A 4 22.38 6.64 6.95
CA ASP A 4 22.58 6.50 5.51
C ASP A 4 21.34 6.03 4.75
N ASN A 5 20.49 5.21 5.37
CA ASN A 5 19.22 4.76 4.77
C ASN A 5 18.17 5.88 4.73
N THR A 6 18.21 6.80 5.70
CA THR A 6 17.32 7.98 5.72
C THR A 6 17.69 8.95 4.60
N ALA A 7 18.99 9.13 4.33
CA ALA A 7 19.46 10.01 3.24
C ALA A 7 19.13 9.44 1.84
N LEU A 8 19.23 8.11 1.67
CA LEU A 8 18.88 7.44 0.41
C LEU A 8 17.38 7.53 0.15
N LEU A 9 16.54 7.31 1.15
CA LEU A 9 15.10 7.51 1.07
C LEU A 9 14.77 8.99 0.78
N ALA A 10 15.39 9.95 1.49
CA ALA A 10 15.17 11.37 1.26
C ALA A 10 15.55 11.82 -0.17
N SER A 11 16.59 11.23 -0.79
CA SER A 11 16.97 11.57 -2.17
C SER A 11 15.96 11.07 -3.21
N VAL A 12 15.24 10.00 -2.93
CA VAL A 12 14.13 9.48 -3.76
C VAL A 12 12.90 10.38 -3.63
N PHE A 13 12.70 11.02 -2.46
CA PHE A 13 11.54 11.87 -2.16
C PHE A 13 11.65 13.33 -2.61
N ALA A 14 12.86 13.84 -2.87
CA ALA A 14 13.10 15.26 -3.14
C ALA A 14 12.62 15.80 -4.50
N LYS A 15 11.86 15.01 -5.30
CA LYS A 15 11.40 15.40 -6.64
C LYS A 15 9.93 15.20 -6.96
N ALA A 16 9.07 14.99 -5.98
CA ALA A 16 7.65 14.72 -6.23
C ALA A 16 6.69 15.80 -5.69
N GLU A 17 6.99 17.09 -5.94
CA GLU A 17 5.93 18.09 -6.08
C GLU A 17 5.67 18.29 -7.57
N VAL A 18 4.90 17.41 -8.17
CA VAL A 18 4.30 17.68 -9.47
C VAL A 18 2.80 17.72 -9.28
N GLU A 19 2.30 18.96 -9.29
CA GLU A 19 0.87 19.23 -9.47
C GLU A 19 0.36 18.60 -10.76
N LYS A 20 -0.77 17.92 -10.59
CA LYS A 20 -1.89 17.85 -11.53
C LYS A 20 -1.95 16.90 -12.67
N LYS A 21 -3.01 16.32 -12.60
CA LYS A 21 -4.05 15.60 -13.33
C LYS A 21 -4.00 14.14 -12.94
N MET A 22 -5.07 13.71 -12.26
CA MET A 22 -5.43 12.30 -12.12
C MET A 22 -5.61 11.69 -13.53
N THR A 23 -4.49 11.48 -14.18
CA THR A 23 -4.40 10.47 -15.22
C THR A 23 -4.60 9.16 -14.50
N ARG A 24 -5.31 8.22 -15.09
CA ARG A 24 -5.62 6.89 -14.58
C ARG A 24 -4.34 6.14 -14.13
N GLY A 25 -3.79 6.56 -12.99
CA GLY A 25 -2.64 5.93 -12.35
C GLY A 25 -3.09 4.77 -11.47
N ASN A 26 -2.15 3.95 -11.02
CA ASN A 26 -2.42 2.91 -10.02
C ASN A 26 -2.95 3.51 -8.74
N ALA A 27 -3.67 2.71 -7.97
CA ALA A 27 -4.04 3.07 -6.62
C ALA A 27 -3.75 1.91 -5.67
N GLY A 28 -3.30 2.23 -4.45
CA GLY A 28 -2.98 1.24 -3.44
C GLY A 28 -3.45 1.66 -2.06
N ILE A 29 -3.55 0.69 -1.17
CA ILE A 29 -4.01 0.89 0.19
C ILE A 29 -3.05 0.27 1.21
N VAL A 30 -2.63 1.07 2.18
CA VAL A 30 -1.91 0.61 3.37
C VAL A 30 -2.94 0.18 4.41
N ILE A 31 -2.90 -1.07 4.84
CA ILE A 31 -3.77 -1.59 5.89
C ILE A 31 -2.94 -1.74 7.17
N TYR A 32 -3.36 -1.07 8.24
CA TYR A 32 -2.64 -1.03 9.50
C TYR A 32 -3.51 -1.53 10.66
N ALA A 33 -2.98 -2.47 11.44
CA ALA A 33 -3.59 -2.93 12.68
C ALA A 33 -2.96 -2.18 13.86
N ARG A 34 -3.69 -1.18 14.38
CA ARG A 34 -3.20 -0.19 15.33
C ARG A 34 -2.77 -0.80 16.67
N ASP A 35 -3.56 -1.73 17.20
CA ASP A 35 -3.34 -2.35 18.51
C ASP A 35 -2.11 -3.27 18.56
N ILE A 36 -1.75 -3.87 17.45
CA ILE A 36 -0.56 -4.74 17.31
C ILE A 36 0.59 -4.08 16.53
N LYS A 37 0.41 -2.84 16.06
CA LYS A 37 1.38 -2.05 15.31
C LYS A 37 1.96 -2.78 14.11
N ARG A 38 1.08 -3.40 13.28
CA ARG A 38 1.47 -4.19 12.12
C ARG A 38 0.76 -3.76 10.85
N PHE A 39 1.46 -3.90 9.73
CA PHE A 39 0.96 -3.66 8.39
C PHE A 39 0.60 -4.98 7.70
N TYR A 40 -0.48 -4.99 6.96
CA TYR A 40 -0.81 -6.12 6.10
C TYR A 40 0.04 -6.09 4.83
N MET A 41 0.64 -7.23 4.52
CA MET A 41 1.43 -7.45 3.32
C MET A 41 0.95 -8.70 2.61
N CYS A 42 0.93 -8.65 1.29
CA CYS A 42 0.66 -9.79 0.42
C CYS A 42 1.79 -10.03 -0.57
N LYS A 43 1.85 -11.22 -1.14
CA LYS A 43 2.86 -11.62 -2.12
C LYS A 43 2.22 -12.41 -3.24
N ARG A 44 2.50 -12.00 -4.49
CA ARG A 44 2.14 -12.76 -5.70
C ARG A 44 3.19 -13.82 -5.99
N GLY A 45 2.88 -14.69 -6.95
CA GLY A 45 3.83 -15.66 -7.49
C GLY A 45 4.90 -15.06 -8.42
N ASP A 46 4.83 -13.76 -8.70
CA ASP A 46 5.87 -13.04 -9.43
C ASP A 46 6.96 -12.53 -8.47
N ASP A 47 8.15 -12.22 -9.00
CA ASP A 47 9.33 -11.83 -8.21
C ASP A 47 9.28 -10.38 -7.70
N LEU A 48 8.09 -9.80 -7.49
CA LEU A 48 7.94 -8.43 -6.99
C LEU A 48 8.22 -8.27 -5.49
N GLY A 49 8.33 -9.38 -4.75
CA GLY A 49 8.45 -9.34 -3.30
C GLY A 49 7.12 -9.12 -2.59
N TRP A 50 7.18 -8.63 -1.35
CA TRP A 50 6.02 -8.32 -0.51
C TRP A 50 5.50 -6.91 -0.78
N TYR A 51 4.19 -6.72 -0.84
CA TYR A 51 3.59 -5.41 -1.14
C TYR A 51 2.24 -5.20 -0.43
N SER A 52 1.82 -3.94 -0.34
CA SER A 52 0.45 -3.57 0.07
C SER A 52 -0.50 -3.70 -1.12
N PRO A 53 -1.76 -4.08 -0.94
CA PRO A 53 -2.73 -4.21 -2.02
C PRO A 53 -2.78 -2.99 -2.93
N ALA A 54 -2.64 -3.20 -4.24
CA ALA A 54 -2.61 -2.13 -5.23
C ALA A 54 -2.77 -2.64 -6.66
N GLY A 55 -3.43 -1.87 -7.51
CA GLY A 55 -3.57 -2.21 -8.91
C GLY A 55 -4.03 -1.08 -9.80
N HIS A 56 -4.39 -1.44 -11.01
CA HIS A 56 -4.81 -0.50 -12.06
C HIS A 56 -6.32 -0.23 -11.99
N PRO A 57 -6.77 0.97 -12.38
CA PRO A 57 -8.20 1.27 -12.42
C PRO A 57 -8.92 0.38 -13.44
N ASP A 58 -10.05 -0.14 -13.03
CA ASP A 58 -11.04 -0.76 -13.93
C ASP A 58 -11.98 0.32 -14.51
N LYS A 59 -12.66 -0.04 -15.60
CA LYS A 59 -13.63 0.85 -16.27
C LYS A 59 -14.80 1.31 -15.37
N ASN A 60 -15.11 0.53 -14.34
CA ASN A 60 -16.18 0.78 -13.39
C ASN A 60 -15.71 1.58 -12.16
N ASP A 61 -14.43 1.78 -11.98
CA ASP A 61 -13.89 2.55 -10.87
C ASP A 61 -14.14 4.04 -11.12
N LYS A 62 -14.87 4.69 -10.21
CA LYS A 62 -15.18 6.13 -10.32
C LYS A 62 -13.96 7.02 -10.11
N ASP A 63 -13.01 6.58 -9.29
CA ASP A 63 -11.81 7.30 -8.91
C ASP A 63 -10.74 6.35 -8.33
N GLY A 64 -9.57 6.90 -7.96
CA GLY A 64 -8.48 6.11 -7.38
C GLY A 64 -8.84 5.46 -6.04
N LYS A 65 -9.75 6.06 -5.25
CA LYS A 65 -10.22 5.44 -3.99
C LYS A 65 -11.02 4.17 -4.29
N ALA A 66 -11.92 4.22 -5.27
CA ALA A 66 -12.69 3.04 -5.69
C ALA A 66 -11.76 1.92 -6.18
N THR A 67 -10.73 2.27 -6.97
CA THR A 67 -9.69 1.33 -7.39
C THR A 67 -8.99 0.68 -6.18
N ALA A 68 -8.51 1.50 -5.23
CA ALA A 68 -7.81 1.00 -4.06
C ALA A 68 -8.67 0.06 -3.19
N ILE A 69 -9.96 0.38 -3.01
CA ILE A 69 -10.91 -0.47 -2.25
C ILE A 69 -11.16 -1.78 -2.98
N ARG A 70 -11.36 -1.76 -4.30
CA ARG A 70 -11.57 -2.96 -5.11
C ARG A 70 -10.34 -3.87 -5.07
N GLU A 71 -9.16 -3.35 -5.38
CA GLU A 71 -7.90 -4.11 -5.35
C GLU A 71 -7.62 -4.68 -3.95
N CYS A 72 -7.91 -3.90 -2.89
CA CYS A 72 -7.82 -4.36 -1.52
C CYS A 72 -8.71 -5.60 -1.30
N ALA A 73 -9.95 -5.55 -1.76
CA ALA A 73 -10.88 -6.67 -1.59
C ALA A 73 -10.43 -7.91 -2.38
N GLU A 74 -9.92 -7.72 -3.60
CA GLU A 74 -9.44 -8.79 -4.49
C GLU A 74 -8.16 -9.45 -3.94
N GLU A 75 -7.18 -8.67 -3.51
CA GLU A 75 -5.87 -9.16 -3.10
C GLU A 75 -5.78 -9.55 -1.63
N SER A 76 -6.53 -8.91 -0.74
CA SER A 76 -6.47 -9.17 0.71
C SER A 76 -7.71 -9.84 1.30
N GLY A 77 -8.83 -9.73 0.62
CA GLY A 77 -10.13 -10.11 1.14
C GLY A 77 -10.70 -9.13 2.18
N TYR A 78 -10.06 -7.99 2.43
CA TYR A 78 -10.61 -6.93 3.28
C TYR A 78 -11.48 -5.99 2.47
N VAL A 79 -12.71 -5.78 2.93
CA VAL A 79 -13.65 -4.83 2.33
C VAL A 79 -13.82 -3.65 3.27
N PHE A 80 -13.51 -2.46 2.79
CA PHE A 80 -13.67 -1.19 3.51
C PHE A 80 -14.77 -0.35 2.88
N ALA A 81 -15.52 0.37 3.72
CA ALA A 81 -16.38 1.44 3.25
C ALA A 81 -15.55 2.67 2.86
N GLU A 82 -16.09 3.53 2.02
CA GLU A 82 -15.36 4.71 1.51
C GLU A 82 -14.92 5.69 2.63
N ASP A 83 -15.70 5.80 3.70
CA ASP A 83 -15.43 6.65 4.85
C ASP A 83 -14.36 6.06 5.79
N GLU A 84 -14.10 4.76 5.72
CA GLU A 84 -13.00 4.09 6.44
C GLU A 84 -11.63 4.30 5.75
N VAL A 85 -11.63 4.78 4.50
CA VAL A 85 -10.41 4.89 3.67
C VAL A 85 -10.00 6.35 3.50
N LYS A 86 -8.79 6.68 3.98
CA LYS A 86 -8.22 8.02 3.96
C LYS A 86 -7.16 8.16 2.87
N PHE A 87 -7.20 9.25 2.11
CA PHE A 87 -6.16 9.58 1.15
C PHE A 87 -4.89 10.05 1.87
N LEU A 88 -3.76 9.44 1.54
CA LEU A 88 -2.45 9.82 2.06
C LEU A 88 -1.70 10.75 1.10
N GLY A 89 -1.73 10.50 -0.18
CA GLY A 89 -1.00 11.27 -1.19
C GLY A 89 -0.75 10.48 -2.46
N ASN A 90 -0.11 11.13 -3.43
CA ASN A 90 0.38 10.46 -4.62
C ASN A 90 1.87 10.17 -4.46
N ILE A 91 2.31 9.04 -4.95
CA ILE A 91 3.72 8.67 -5.05
C ILE A 91 4.10 8.47 -6.52
N LEU A 92 5.34 8.82 -6.85
CA LEU A 92 5.94 8.50 -8.13
C LEU A 92 7.07 7.51 -7.89
N CYS A 93 6.99 6.35 -8.52
CA CYS A 93 8.04 5.36 -8.42
C CYS A 93 8.49 4.88 -9.80
N PHE A 94 9.74 4.44 -9.90
CA PHE A 94 10.27 3.80 -11.09
C PHE A 94 10.30 2.29 -10.89
N ALA A 95 9.52 1.57 -11.68
CA ALA A 95 9.49 0.11 -11.64
C ALA A 95 9.30 -0.46 -13.05
N LYS A 96 9.90 -1.61 -13.33
CA LYS A 96 9.79 -2.30 -14.63
C LYS A 96 10.13 -1.38 -15.82
N GLY A 97 11.18 -0.52 -15.65
CA GLY A 97 11.67 0.33 -16.73
C GLY A 97 10.86 1.59 -17.04
N ARG A 98 9.87 1.94 -16.21
CA ARG A 98 9.04 3.13 -16.40
C ARG A 98 8.62 3.77 -15.08
N TYR A 99 8.20 5.02 -15.12
CA TYR A 99 7.60 5.72 -14.00
C TYR A 99 6.13 5.32 -13.86
N HIS A 100 5.71 5.10 -12.62
CA HIS A 100 4.35 4.84 -12.22
C HIS A 100 3.93 5.87 -11.18
N GLU A 101 2.83 6.54 -11.43
CA GLU A 101 2.16 7.35 -10.43
C GLU A 101 1.08 6.52 -9.76
N SER A 102 1.01 6.57 -8.43
CA SER A 102 0.04 5.82 -7.64
C SER A 102 -0.58 6.70 -6.57
N ALA A 103 -1.90 6.69 -6.51
CA ALA A 103 -2.64 7.28 -5.40
C ALA A 103 -2.63 6.32 -4.21
N ILE A 104 -2.14 6.78 -3.06
CA ILE A 104 -2.01 5.97 -1.85
C ILE A 104 -3.08 6.36 -0.85
N PHE A 105 -3.75 5.34 -0.35
CA PHE A 105 -4.76 5.42 0.68
C PHE A 105 -4.36 4.60 1.90
N ALA A 106 -5.07 4.76 3.01
CA ALA A 106 -4.90 3.96 4.20
C ALA A 106 -6.24 3.58 4.81
N ALA A 107 -6.28 2.41 5.41
CA ALA A 107 -7.35 1.96 6.28
C ALA A 107 -6.77 1.36 7.56
N GLU A 108 -7.42 1.62 8.68
CA GLU A 108 -6.98 1.14 9.98
C GLU A 108 -7.98 0.13 10.56
N LEU A 109 -7.44 -0.92 11.16
CA LEU A 109 -8.16 -1.96 11.86
C LEU A 109 -7.60 -2.13 13.27
N ASN A 110 -8.30 -2.89 14.10
CA ASN A 110 -7.69 -3.60 15.22
C ASN A 110 -7.48 -5.07 14.86
N SER A 111 -6.74 -5.80 15.67
CA SER A 111 -6.41 -7.22 15.41
C SER A 111 -7.62 -8.14 15.38
N GLU A 112 -8.70 -7.80 16.11
CA GLU A 112 -9.97 -8.55 16.08
C GLU A 112 -10.66 -8.35 14.72
N ALA A 113 -10.78 -7.09 14.25
CA ALA A 113 -11.32 -6.79 12.93
C ALA A 113 -10.47 -7.40 11.82
N ALA A 114 -9.14 -7.40 11.99
CA ALA A 114 -8.22 -8.03 11.04
C ALA A 114 -8.47 -9.54 10.89
N ARG A 115 -8.83 -10.23 11.98
CA ARG A 115 -9.20 -11.66 11.92
C ARG A 115 -10.61 -11.90 11.38
N SER A 116 -11.58 -11.08 11.78
CA SER A 116 -13.01 -11.33 11.50
C SER A 116 -13.46 -10.80 10.13
N ARG A 117 -12.87 -9.73 9.63
CA ARG A 117 -13.26 -9.11 8.34
C ARG A 117 -12.65 -9.78 7.12
N ARG A 118 -11.58 -10.55 7.29
CA ARG A 118 -10.90 -11.17 6.18
C ARG A 118 -11.77 -12.23 5.53
N ARG A 119 -12.03 -12.06 4.24
CA ARG A 119 -12.61 -13.09 3.37
C ARG A 119 -11.50 -13.85 2.65
N CYS A 120 -11.80 -15.01 2.13
CA CYS A 120 -10.82 -15.71 1.28
C CYS A 120 -10.50 -14.86 0.04
N ASN A 121 -9.24 -14.90 -0.38
CA ASN A 121 -8.80 -14.35 -1.64
C ASN A 121 -9.68 -14.87 -2.78
N THR A 122 -10.28 -13.98 -3.56
CA THR A 122 -11.29 -14.33 -4.55
C THR A 122 -10.72 -14.58 -5.94
N ASP A 123 -9.53 -14.03 -6.25
CA ASP A 123 -8.92 -14.14 -7.58
C ASP A 123 -7.79 -15.18 -7.68
N GLY A 124 -7.30 -15.69 -6.53
CA GLY A 124 -6.25 -16.71 -6.49
C GLY A 124 -4.85 -16.21 -6.89
N GLU A 125 -4.66 -14.90 -7.09
CA GLU A 125 -3.36 -14.34 -7.48
C GLU A 125 -2.36 -14.28 -6.33
N MET A 126 -2.85 -14.16 -5.07
CA MET A 126 -2.01 -14.05 -3.89
C MET A 126 -1.58 -15.40 -3.35
N ASN A 127 -0.26 -15.62 -3.27
CA ASN A 127 0.32 -16.86 -2.77
C ASN A 127 0.58 -16.85 -1.27
N ALA A 128 0.79 -15.67 -0.69
CA ALA A 128 1.05 -15.52 0.74
C ALA A 128 0.57 -14.15 1.24
N TRP A 129 0.36 -14.08 2.55
CA TRP A 129 0.04 -12.83 3.25
C TRP A 129 0.50 -12.92 4.69
N GLN A 130 0.83 -11.78 5.28
CA GLN A 130 1.18 -11.68 6.70
C GLN A 130 1.01 -10.26 7.24
N TRP A 131 0.95 -10.17 8.57
CA TRP A 131 1.03 -8.92 9.31
C TRP A 131 2.45 -8.73 9.80
N VAL A 132 3.09 -7.61 9.45
CA VAL A 132 4.49 -7.35 9.72
C VAL A 132 4.69 -6.02 10.43
N SER A 133 5.67 -5.95 11.33
CA SER A 133 6.12 -4.69 11.90
C SER A 133 7.09 -3.98 10.94
N VAL A 134 7.39 -2.70 11.23
CA VAL A 134 8.41 -1.96 10.45
C VAL A 134 9.78 -2.63 10.52
N GLU A 135 10.16 -3.15 11.69
CA GLU A 135 11.44 -3.84 11.90
C GLU A 135 11.52 -5.12 11.06
N GLU A 136 10.44 -5.91 11.04
CA GLU A 136 10.37 -7.14 10.22
C GLU A 136 10.47 -6.83 8.71
N MET A 137 9.91 -5.71 8.25
CA MET A 137 10.01 -5.29 6.85
C MET A 137 11.45 -5.03 6.39
N LEU A 138 12.36 -4.62 7.30
CA LEU A 138 13.76 -4.36 6.96
C LEU A 138 14.51 -5.64 6.58
N GLU A 139 14.02 -6.81 7.02
CA GLU A 139 14.59 -8.12 6.72
C GLU A 139 13.86 -8.83 5.56
N MET A 140 12.87 -8.16 4.95
CA MET A 140 12.04 -8.73 3.89
C MET A 140 12.37 -8.10 2.54
N ASP A 141 12.14 -8.86 1.48
CA ASP A 141 12.11 -8.33 0.12
C ASP A 141 10.76 -7.61 -0.12
N VAL A 142 10.69 -6.34 0.26
CA VAL A 142 9.51 -5.51 0.12
C VAL A 142 9.60 -4.66 -1.14
N PHE A 143 8.56 -4.64 -1.93
CA PHE A 143 8.46 -3.82 -3.14
C PHE A 143 8.60 -2.33 -2.79
N ALA A 144 9.54 -1.64 -3.43
CA ALA A 144 9.92 -0.27 -3.09
C ALA A 144 8.74 0.72 -2.99
N PRO A 145 7.75 0.73 -3.90
CA PRO A 145 6.56 1.60 -3.77
C PRO A 145 5.78 1.37 -2.47
N THR A 146 5.75 0.14 -1.96
CA THR A 146 5.10 -0.18 -0.69
C THR A 146 5.83 0.44 0.49
N LEU A 147 7.16 0.41 0.50
CA LEU A 147 7.95 1.09 1.55
C LEU A 147 7.70 2.59 1.55
N ILE A 148 7.58 3.21 0.36
CA ILE A 148 7.24 4.62 0.22
C ILE A 148 5.84 4.90 0.78
N ALA A 149 4.87 4.06 0.44
CA ALA A 149 3.50 4.21 0.92
C ALA A 149 3.38 4.07 2.44
N ILE A 150 4.12 3.12 3.04
CA ILE A 150 4.17 2.93 4.50
C ILE A 150 4.85 4.12 5.18
N ASN A 151 5.95 4.63 4.63
CA ASN A 151 6.60 5.82 5.16
C ASN A 151 5.63 7.03 5.15
N LEU A 152 4.91 7.23 4.05
CA LEU A 152 3.90 8.27 3.94
C LEU A 152 2.78 8.11 5.00
N PHE A 153 2.38 6.88 5.29
CA PHE A 153 1.43 6.59 6.38
C PHE A 153 1.99 6.98 7.74
N LEU A 154 3.22 6.56 8.04
CA LEU A 154 3.87 6.84 9.33
C LEU A 154 4.05 8.34 9.58
N GLU A 155 4.41 9.11 8.54
CA GLU A 155 4.55 10.57 8.62
C GLU A 155 3.22 11.27 8.89
N LYS A 156 2.11 10.78 8.31
CA LYS A 156 0.80 11.45 8.39
C LYS A 156 -0.06 11.01 9.57
N CYS A 157 0.21 9.85 10.14
CA CYS A 157 -0.58 9.29 11.23
C CYS A 157 0.07 9.46 12.60
N GLU A 158 1.19 10.21 12.70
CA GLU A 158 1.89 10.52 13.95
C GLU A 158 2.11 9.29 14.85
N LEU A 159 2.68 8.22 14.28
CA LEU A 159 2.94 6.95 14.97
C LEU A 159 4.40 6.81 15.39
#